data_8420d9a0a93670f6fe0202b60b698059
#
_entry.id   8420d9a0a93670f6fe0202b60b698059
#
_cell.length_a   1.000
_cell.length_b   1.000
_cell.length_c   1.000
_cell.angle_alpha   90.00
_cell.angle_beta   90.00
_cell.angle_gamma   90.00
#
_symmetry.space_group_name_H-M   'P 1'
#
loop_
_entity.id
_entity.type
_entity.pdbx_description
1 polymer ?
#
loop_
_entity_poly.entity_id
_entity_poly.type
_entity_poly.pdbx_seq_one_letter_code
_entity_poly.pdbx_strand_id
1 'polypeptide(L)'
;MITPRFLDLRTARLCLREFRREDAPAVQRLADDRGVAEGTLLPHPYHTGFAEAWIARQAVAFAAGREVNFAIERVADAALLGAAGLEIDAANARAKLGFWIGRPHWGQGYCTEAAGAIVAYGFQSLGLQRICTPRFRWNAASARVLEKLGFWREGCRRDYVPARGRIEIVETHGLLRWEWETQREQQGIDPAARSLAESEFGRAA
;
A
#
# COMPACT_ATOMS: atom_id res chain seq x y z
N MET A 1 14.53 12.29 11.45
CA MET A 1 13.05 12.38 11.44
C MET A 1 12.56 11.76 10.14
N ILE A 2 11.65 10.78 10.19
CA ILE A 2 11.11 10.11 8.99
C ILE A 2 10.19 11.12 8.30
N THR A 3 10.57 11.57 7.11
CA THR A 3 9.77 12.51 6.31
C THR A 3 9.48 11.85 4.98
N PRO A 4 8.21 11.49 4.69
CA PRO A 4 7.86 10.91 3.41
C PRO A 4 8.11 11.89 2.27
N ARG A 5 8.52 11.37 1.12
CA ARG A 5 8.63 12.11 -0.14
C ARG A 5 7.81 11.38 -1.19
N PHE A 6 7.03 12.11 -1.95
CA PHE A 6 6.43 11.53 -3.15
C PHE A 6 7.51 11.38 -4.22
N LEU A 7 7.80 10.11 -4.51
CA LEU A 7 8.57 9.67 -5.67
C LEU A 7 7.68 8.69 -6.40
N ASP A 8 7.53 8.82 -7.69
CA ASP A 8 6.83 7.83 -8.48
C ASP A 8 7.56 6.49 -8.38
N LEU A 9 6.90 5.48 -7.80
CA LEU A 9 7.46 4.15 -7.70
C LEU A 9 7.06 3.36 -8.95
N ARG A 10 8.04 3.00 -9.77
CA ARG A 10 7.82 2.24 -11.01
C ARG A 10 8.13 0.77 -10.79
N THR A 11 7.26 -0.08 -11.31
CA THR A 11 7.42 -1.53 -11.39
C THR A 11 7.33 -1.98 -12.85
N ALA A 12 7.32 -3.28 -13.10
CA ALA A 12 7.20 -3.80 -14.47
C ALA A 12 5.89 -3.38 -15.17
N ARG A 13 4.78 -3.25 -14.40
CA ARG A 13 3.45 -3.00 -14.97
C ARG A 13 2.74 -1.79 -14.37
N LEU A 14 3.27 -1.23 -13.28
CA LEU A 14 2.59 -0.20 -12.50
C LEU A 14 3.46 1.05 -12.33
N CYS A 15 2.78 2.19 -12.24
CA CYS A 15 3.29 3.45 -11.70
C CYS A 15 2.48 3.78 -10.45
N LEU A 16 3.13 3.80 -9.29
CA LEU A 16 2.53 4.25 -8.05
C LEU A 16 2.87 5.71 -7.88
N ARG A 17 1.89 6.58 -8.00
CA ARG A 17 2.02 8.05 -8.01
C ARG A 17 1.12 8.73 -6.99
N GLU A 18 1.34 10.00 -6.79
CA GLU A 18 0.42 10.83 -6.01
C GLU A 18 -0.99 10.82 -6.63
N PHE A 19 -2.02 10.86 -5.76
CA PHE A 19 -3.40 11.04 -6.20
C PHE A 19 -3.61 12.44 -6.77
N ARG A 20 -4.35 12.52 -7.87
CA ARG A 20 -4.79 13.76 -8.52
C ARG A 20 -6.30 13.94 -8.29
N ARG A 21 -6.80 15.17 -8.37
CA ARG A 21 -8.26 15.42 -8.25
C ARG A 21 -9.04 14.65 -9.32
N GLU A 22 -8.47 14.51 -10.49
CA GLU A 22 -9.03 13.83 -11.66
C GLU A 22 -9.18 12.31 -11.43
N ASP A 23 -8.53 11.74 -10.42
CA ASP A 23 -8.69 10.33 -10.04
C ASP A 23 -10.03 10.05 -9.32
N ALA A 24 -10.68 11.09 -8.76
CA ALA A 24 -11.86 10.92 -7.93
C ALA A 24 -13.00 10.11 -8.58
N PRO A 25 -13.36 10.31 -9.85
CA PRO A 25 -14.39 9.48 -10.49
C PRO A 25 -13.99 8.00 -10.60
N ALA A 26 -12.70 7.71 -10.81
CA ALA A 26 -12.21 6.34 -10.89
C ALA A 26 -12.17 5.69 -9.50
N VAL A 27 -11.70 6.41 -8.48
CA VAL A 27 -11.75 5.98 -7.07
C VAL A 27 -13.18 5.67 -6.66
N GLN A 28 -14.12 6.60 -6.92
CA GLN A 28 -15.55 6.44 -6.61
C GLN A 28 -16.09 5.14 -7.21
N ARG A 29 -15.89 4.93 -8.50
CA ARG A 29 -16.38 3.74 -9.21
C ARG A 29 -15.79 2.44 -8.70
N LEU A 30 -14.48 2.42 -8.40
CA LEU A 30 -13.78 1.21 -7.95
C LEU A 30 -14.03 0.90 -6.47
N ALA A 31 -14.19 1.93 -5.63
CA ALA A 31 -14.43 1.78 -4.21
C ALA A 31 -15.88 1.42 -3.87
N ASP A 32 -16.84 1.78 -4.74
CA ASP A 32 -18.27 1.47 -4.54
C ASP A 32 -18.63 0.01 -4.89
N ASP A 33 -17.65 -0.87 -4.99
CA ASP A 33 -17.88 -2.31 -5.12
C ASP A 33 -17.97 -2.95 -3.74
N ARG A 34 -19.07 -3.68 -3.49
CA ARG A 34 -19.31 -4.35 -2.23
C ARG A 34 -18.18 -5.33 -1.84
N GLY A 35 -17.60 -6.05 -2.80
CA GLY A 35 -16.51 -6.97 -2.54
C GLY A 35 -15.23 -6.25 -2.09
N VAL A 36 -14.97 -5.06 -2.65
CA VAL A 36 -13.86 -4.18 -2.21
C VAL A 36 -14.12 -3.69 -0.79
N ALA A 37 -15.31 -3.16 -0.51
CA ALA A 37 -15.70 -2.69 0.82
C ALA A 37 -15.67 -3.81 1.87
N GLU A 38 -16.11 -5.01 1.52
CA GLU A 38 -16.04 -6.18 2.42
C GLU A 38 -14.60 -6.55 2.78
N GLY A 39 -13.66 -6.44 1.87
CA GLY A 39 -12.23 -6.75 2.10
C GLY A 39 -11.45 -5.69 2.83
N THR A 40 -12.02 -4.49 3.00
CA THR A 40 -11.35 -3.28 3.50
C THR A 40 -12.17 -2.62 4.61
N LEU A 41 -11.80 -1.40 4.97
CA LEU A 41 -12.59 -0.51 5.82
C LEU A 41 -13.25 0.63 5.02
N LEU A 42 -13.29 0.51 3.70
CA LEU A 42 -14.00 1.49 2.86
C LEU A 42 -15.51 1.42 3.16
N PRO A 43 -16.18 2.58 3.23
CA PRO A 43 -17.62 2.59 3.42
C PRO A 43 -18.34 2.01 2.19
N HIS A 44 -19.53 1.47 2.42
CA HIS A 44 -20.42 1.03 1.34
C HIS A 44 -21.89 1.30 1.75
N PRO A 45 -22.66 1.99 0.93
CA PRO A 45 -22.31 2.63 -0.36
C PRO A 45 -21.19 3.67 -0.26
N TYR A 46 -20.38 3.79 -1.30
CA TYR A 46 -19.34 4.81 -1.38
C TYR A 46 -19.93 6.07 -2.01
N HIS A 47 -20.47 6.97 -1.18
CA HIS A 47 -21.26 8.11 -1.61
C HIS A 47 -20.46 9.12 -2.42
N THR A 48 -21.17 9.85 -3.31
CA THR A 48 -20.60 10.97 -4.09
C THR A 48 -19.91 11.98 -3.17
N GLY A 49 -18.74 12.45 -3.58
CA GLY A 49 -17.91 13.37 -2.79
C GLY A 49 -16.94 12.70 -1.84
N PHE A 50 -17.08 11.40 -1.54
CA PHE A 50 -16.16 10.70 -0.65
C PHE A 50 -14.76 10.58 -1.24
N ALA A 51 -14.66 10.32 -2.55
CA ALA A 51 -13.37 10.21 -3.23
C ALA A 51 -12.61 11.54 -3.23
N GLU A 52 -13.27 12.63 -3.56
CA GLU A 52 -12.71 13.98 -3.54
C GLU A 52 -12.25 14.38 -2.14
N ALA A 53 -13.10 14.15 -1.14
CA ALA A 53 -12.77 14.44 0.26
C ALA A 53 -11.59 13.58 0.75
N TRP A 54 -11.55 12.31 0.37
CA TRP A 54 -10.46 11.40 0.73
C TRP A 54 -9.15 11.84 0.08
N ILE A 55 -9.15 12.14 -1.23
CA ILE A 55 -7.96 12.61 -1.96
C ILE A 55 -7.43 13.93 -1.35
N ALA A 56 -8.31 14.89 -1.08
CA ALA A 56 -7.90 16.15 -0.47
C ALA A 56 -7.24 15.96 0.91
N ARG A 57 -7.75 15.01 1.72
CA ARG A 57 -7.17 14.69 3.02
C ARG A 57 -5.77 14.05 2.91
N GLN A 58 -5.46 13.34 1.82
CA GLN A 58 -4.14 12.72 1.63
C GLN A 58 -3.01 13.76 1.66
N ALA A 59 -3.17 14.91 0.99
CA ALA A 59 -2.17 15.97 0.98
C ALA A 59 -1.87 16.50 2.40
N VAL A 60 -2.89 16.64 3.24
CA VAL A 60 -2.74 17.08 4.63
C VAL A 60 -2.03 16.03 5.49
N ALA A 61 -2.41 14.76 5.35
CA ALA A 61 -1.81 13.66 6.11
C ALA A 61 -0.34 13.45 5.71
N PHE A 62 -0.04 13.57 4.42
CA PHE A 62 1.31 13.51 3.87
C PHE A 62 2.19 14.66 4.38
N ALA A 63 1.72 15.91 4.31
CA ALA A 63 2.44 17.07 4.82
C ALA A 63 2.73 16.97 6.32
N ALA A 64 1.86 16.29 7.08
CA ALA A 64 2.06 16.00 8.49
C ALA A 64 2.97 14.78 8.76
N GLY A 65 3.48 14.12 7.72
CA GLY A 65 4.33 12.94 7.85
C GLY A 65 3.63 11.69 8.41
N ARG A 66 2.29 11.67 8.42
CA ARG A 66 1.51 10.59 9.04
C ARG A 66 1.12 9.48 8.07
N GLU A 67 0.89 9.82 6.81
CA GLU A 67 0.49 8.87 5.80
C GLU A 67 1.15 9.18 4.47
N VAL A 68 1.38 8.15 3.69
CA VAL A 68 1.69 8.26 2.27
C VAL A 68 0.87 7.22 1.51
N ASN A 69 -0.04 7.69 0.66
CA ASN A 69 -0.92 6.84 -0.13
C ASN A 69 -0.70 7.10 -1.62
N PHE A 70 -0.50 6.04 -2.38
CA PHE A 70 -0.24 6.07 -3.81
C PHE A 70 -1.45 5.57 -4.60
N ALA A 71 -1.76 6.27 -5.67
CA ALA A 71 -2.60 5.77 -6.74
C ALA A 71 -1.85 4.68 -7.51
N ILE A 72 -2.46 3.52 -7.67
CA ILE A 72 -1.89 2.43 -8.47
C ILE A 72 -2.39 2.59 -9.90
N GLU A 73 -1.51 3.05 -10.77
CA GLU A 73 -1.79 3.25 -12.19
C GLU A 73 -1.14 2.15 -13.03
N ARG A 74 -1.87 1.59 -13.98
CA ARG A 74 -1.30 0.63 -14.93
C ARG A 74 -0.59 1.35 -16.06
N VAL A 75 0.68 1.01 -16.29
CA VAL A 75 1.54 1.68 -17.30
C VAL A 75 0.97 1.57 -18.71
N ALA A 76 0.34 0.44 -19.06
CA ALA A 76 -0.10 0.15 -20.42
C ALA A 76 -1.19 1.11 -20.95
N ASP A 77 -2.05 1.62 -20.08
CA ASP A 77 -3.23 2.42 -20.47
C ASP A 77 -3.57 3.53 -19.47
N ALA A 78 -2.70 3.80 -18.52
CA ALA A 78 -2.88 4.79 -17.44
C ALA A 78 -4.17 4.57 -16.61
N ALA A 79 -4.73 3.36 -16.60
CA ALA A 79 -5.91 3.04 -15.82
C ALA A 79 -5.58 3.03 -14.32
N LEU A 80 -6.39 3.72 -13.50
CA LEU A 80 -6.34 3.60 -12.06
C LEU A 80 -6.88 2.23 -11.64
N LEU A 81 -6.09 1.47 -10.86
CA LEU A 81 -6.44 0.14 -10.40
C LEU A 81 -6.88 0.10 -8.94
N GLY A 82 -6.41 1.02 -8.10
CA GLY A 82 -6.65 1.04 -6.67
C GLY A 82 -5.69 1.95 -5.92
N ALA A 83 -5.42 1.63 -4.66
CA ALA A 83 -4.50 2.38 -3.81
C ALA A 83 -3.64 1.45 -2.94
N ALA A 84 -2.43 1.90 -2.63
CA ALA A 84 -1.59 1.31 -1.60
C ALA A 84 -0.80 2.41 -0.87
N GLY A 85 -0.52 2.20 0.42
CA GLY A 85 0.18 3.21 1.19
C GLY A 85 0.58 2.76 2.59
N LEU A 86 1.17 3.69 3.33
CA LEU A 86 1.67 3.49 4.68
C LEU A 86 1.07 4.54 5.63
N GLU A 87 0.52 4.10 6.75
CA GLU A 87 0.25 4.91 7.93
C GLU A 87 1.50 4.86 8.82
N ILE A 88 2.18 6.00 8.99
CA ILE A 88 3.53 6.08 9.54
C ILE A 88 3.50 6.44 11.02
N ASP A 89 4.14 5.61 11.84
CA ASP A 89 4.51 5.91 13.23
C ASP A 89 6.02 6.20 13.28
N ALA A 90 6.36 7.45 12.99
CA ALA A 90 7.75 7.87 12.87
C ALA A 90 8.54 7.75 14.18
N ALA A 91 7.87 7.90 15.33
CA ALA A 91 8.50 7.80 16.65
C ALA A 91 9.03 6.37 16.92
N ASN A 92 8.36 5.37 16.37
CA ASN A 92 8.70 3.96 16.55
C ASN A 92 9.31 3.31 15.29
N ALA A 93 9.67 4.11 14.28
CA ALA A 93 10.22 3.67 13.00
C ALA A 93 9.41 2.50 12.37
N ARG A 94 8.08 2.57 12.42
CA ARG A 94 7.18 1.55 11.91
C ARG A 94 6.02 2.16 11.11
N ALA A 95 5.36 1.33 10.32
CA ALA A 95 4.15 1.73 9.60
C ALA A 95 3.13 0.60 9.49
N LYS A 96 1.87 0.97 9.22
CA LYS A 96 0.85 0.03 8.75
C LYS A 96 0.73 0.13 7.24
N LEU A 97 0.80 -1.02 6.58
CA LEU A 97 0.54 -1.16 5.15
C LEU A 97 -0.96 -1.29 4.93
N GLY A 98 -1.50 -0.45 4.05
CA GLY A 98 -2.85 -0.55 3.52
C GLY A 98 -2.83 -0.70 2.01
N PHE A 99 -3.74 -1.51 1.45
CA PHE A 99 -3.89 -1.67 0.01
C PHE A 99 -5.28 -2.17 -0.37
N TRP A 100 -5.72 -1.77 -1.55
CA TRP A 100 -6.90 -2.33 -2.21
C TRP A 100 -6.79 -2.19 -3.72
N ILE A 101 -7.42 -3.10 -4.44
CA ILE A 101 -7.53 -3.11 -5.90
C ILE A 101 -9.01 -3.23 -6.26
N GLY A 102 -9.46 -2.46 -7.24
CA GLY A 102 -10.81 -2.55 -7.79
C GLY A 102 -11.08 -3.95 -8.37
N ARG A 103 -12.31 -4.43 -8.17
CA ARG A 103 -12.72 -5.79 -8.54
C ARG A 103 -12.37 -6.23 -9.96
N PRO A 104 -12.51 -5.38 -11.02
CA PRO A 104 -12.15 -5.76 -12.39
C PRO A 104 -10.69 -6.15 -12.58
N HIS A 105 -9.82 -5.82 -11.62
CA HIS A 105 -8.38 -6.01 -11.69
C HIS A 105 -7.85 -7.08 -10.72
N TRP A 106 -8.76 -7.83 -10.06
CA TRP A 106 -8.39 -8.90 -9.16
C TRP A 106 -7.77 -10.11 -9.89
N GLY A 107 -7.00 -10.92 -9.17
CA GLY A 107 -6.42 -12.16 -9.69
C GLY A 107 -5.23 -11.98 -10.64
N GLN A 108 -4.84 -10.74 -10.97
CA GLN A 108 -3.80 -10.41 -11.95
C GLN A 108 -2.42 -10.11 -11.32
N GLY A 109 -2.31 -10.20 -9.99
CA GLY A 109 -1.05 -9.97 -9.26
C GLY A 109 -0.71 -8.50 -8.99
N TYR A 110 -1.49 -7.54 -9.48
CA TYR A 110 -1.24 -6.11 -9.28
C TYR A 110 -1.13 -5.70 -7.83
N CYS A 111 -1.97 -6.29 -6.94
CA CYS A 111 -1.92 -5.99 -5.52
C CYS A 111 -0.59 -6.37 -4.88
N THR A 112 -0.06 -7.56 -5.21
CA THR A 112 1.25 -8.02 -4.70
C THR A 112 2.38 -7.15 -5.23
N GLU A 113 2.34 -6.79 -6.52
CA GLU A 113 3.33 -5.93 -7.15
C GLU A 113 3.36 -4.53 -6.53
N ALA A 114 2.20 -3.90 -6.37
CA ALA A 114 2.07 -2.59 -5.77
C ALA A 114 2.50 -2.60 -4.29
N ALA A 115 1.98 -3.54 -3.49
CA ALA A 115 2.32 -3.63 -2.08
C ALA A 115 3.82 -3.93 -1.87
N GLY A 116 4.45 -4.72 -2.76
CA GLY A 116 5.89 -4.96 -2.75
C GLY A 116 6.70 -3.67 -2.97
N ALA A 117 6.28 -2.82 -3.89
CA ALA A 117 6.90 -1.51 -4.11
C ALA A 117 6.76 -0.58 -2.90
N ILE A 118 5.59 -0.59 -2.23
CA ILE A 118 5.36 0.19 -1.01
C ILE A 118 6.21 -0.33 0.16
N VAL A 119 6.37 -1.65 0.31
CA VAL A 119 7.24 -2.25 1.33
C VAL A 119 8.70 -1.84 1.10
N ALA A 120 9.17 -1.91 -0.16
CA ALA A 120 10.52 -1.48 -0.52
C ALA A 120 10.74 0.02 -0.22
N TYR A 121 9.79 0.86 -0.59
CA TYR A 121 9.80 2.30 -0.26
C TYR A 121 9.87 2.54 1.25
N GLY A 122 9.07 1.82 2.03
CA GLY A 122 9.06 1.93 3.49
C GLY A 122 10.43 1.61 4.12
N PHE A 123 11.05 0.52 3.70
CA PHE A 123 12.35 0.11 4.27
C PHE A 123 13.53 0.90 3.71
N GLN A 124 13.57 1.16 2.40
CA GLN A 124 14.71 1.80 1.75
C GLN A 124 14.68 3.34 1.87
N SER A 125 13.52 3.95 1.59
CA SER A 125 13.42 5.42 1.51
C SER A 125 13.03 6.06 2.83
N LEU A 126 12.14 5.42 3.61
CA LEU A 126 11.70 5.95 4.90
C LEU A 126 12.54 5.44 6.08
N GLY A 127 13.36 4.41 5.90
CA GLY A 127 14.19 3.86 6.96
C GLY A 127 13.41 3.13 8.06
N LEU A 128 12.19 2.66 7.75
CA LEU A 128 11.38 1.92 8.71
C LEU A 128 12.09 0.64 9.17
N GLN A 129 11.82 0.22 10.40
CA GLN A 129 12.33 -1.03 10.95
C GLN A 129 11.29 -2.14 10.93
N ARG A 130 10.00 -1.76 10.81
CA ARG A 130 8.88 -2.69 10.81
C ARG A 130 7.72 -2.16 9.95
N ILE A 131 7.13 -3.06 9.18
CA ILE A 131 5.85 -2.83 8.52
C ILE A 131 4.88 -3.91 9.01
N CYS A 132 3.68 -3.51 9.43
CA CYS A 132 2.64 -4.45 9.82
C CYS A 132 1.35 -4.15 9.05
N THR A 133 0.42 -5.10 9.06
CA THR A 133 -0.91 -4.91 8.48
C THR A 133 -1.94 -5.78 9.19
N PRO A 134 -3.07 -5.23 9.62
CA PRO A 134 -4.21 -6.01 10.04
C PRO A 134 -5.02 -6.45 8.81
N ARG A 135 -5.59 -7.66 8.85
CA ARG A 135 -6.57 -8.13 7.88
C ARG A 135 -7.69 -8.90 8.56
N PHE A 136 -8.85 -8.94 7.95
CA PHE A 136 -9.90 -9.85 8.39
C PHE A 136 -9.49 -11.31 8.12
N ARG A 137 -9.68 -12.19 9.10
CA ARG A 137 -9.25 -13.60 9.02
C ARG A 137 -9.79 -14.32 7.79
N TRP A 138 -11.01 -14.03 7.41
CA TRP A 138 -11.67 -14.64 6.24
C TRP A 138 -11.14 -14.10 4.89
N ASN A 139 -10.41 -12.97 4.87
CA ASN A 139 -9.87 -12.38 3.62
C ASN A 139 -8.62 -13.14 3.14
N ALA A 140 -8.82 -14.32 2.56
CA ALA A 140 -7.75 -15.16 2.05
C ALA A 140 -6.95 -14.49 0.90
N ALA A 141 -7.57 -13.57 0.14
CA ALA A 141 -6.86 -12.85 -0.92
C ALA A 141 -5.76 -11.97 -0.35
N SER A 142 -6.08 -11.20 0.70
CA SER A 142 -5.08 -10.39 1.42
C SER A 142 -4.00 -11.27 2.07
N ALA A 143 -4.38 -12.44 2.66
CA ALA A 143 -3.40 -13.37 3.21
C ALA A 143 -2.35 -13.77 2.17
N ARG A 144 -2.79 -14.19 0.97
CA ARG A 144 -1.87 -14.60 -0.10
C ARG A 144 -0.95 -13.47 -0.59
N VAL A 145 -1.41 -12.22 -0.56
CA VAL A 145 -0.53 -11.07 -0.87
C VAL A 145 0.57 -10.96 0.18
N LEU A 146 0.20 -11.02 1.46
CA LEU A 146 1.13 -10.87 2.57
C LEU A 146 2.15 -12.01 2.64
N GLU A 147 1.70 -13.26 2.44
CA GLU A 147 2.56 -14.44 2.36
C GLU A 147 3.61 -14.31 1.25
N LYS A 148 3.19 -13.87 0.06
CA LYS A 148 4.11 -13.64 -1.08
C LYS A 148 5.13 -12.53 -0.83
N LEU A 149 4.82 -11.59 0.04
CA LEU A 149 5.70 -10.51 0.45
C LEU A 149 6.55 -10.86 1.68
N GLY A 150 6.40 -12.07 2.21
CA GLY A 150 7.16 -12.58 3.34
C GLY A 150 6.72 -12.07 4.71
N PHE A 151 5.49 -11.57 4.82
CA PHE A 151 4.93 -11.20 6.12
C PHE A 151 4.60 -12.43 6.96
N TRP A 152 4.97 -12.38 8.25
CA TRP A 152 4.63 -13.39 9.23
C TRP A 152 3.32 -13.07 9.93
N ARG A 153 2.50 -14.08 10.16
CA ARG A 153 1.31 -13.95 11.02
C ARG A 153 1.76 -13.93 12.48
N GLU A 154 1.48 -12.84 13.18
CA GLU A 154 1.94 -12.60 14.56
C GLU A 154 0.85 -12.88 15.61
N GLY A 155 -0.40 -12.86 15.20
CA GLY A 155 -1.49 -13.10 16.13
C GLY A 155 -2.86 -12.76 15.56
N CYS A 156 -3.87 -12.88 16.44
CA CYS A 156 -5.22 -12.48 16.12
C CYS A 156 -5.92 -11.88 17.34
N ARG A 157 -6.92 -11.06 17.09
CA ARG A 157 -7.81 -10.49 18.09
C ARG A 157 -9.24 -10.39 17.56
N ARG A 158 -10.19 -10.19 18.48
CA ARG A 158 -11.56 -9.84 18.13
C ARG A 158 -11.74 -8.35 18.21
N ASP A 159 -12.16 -7.72 17.12
CA ASP A 159 -12.45 -6.29 17.06
C ASP A 159 -13.91 -6.06 16.67
N TYR A 160 -14.57 -5.12 17.34
CA TYR A 160 -15.84 -4.60 16.83
C TYR A 160 -15.55 -3.65 15.66
N VAL A 161 -16.13 -3.93 14.50
CA VAL A 161 -15.96 -3.12 13.29
C VAL A 161 -17.22 -2.29 13.07
N PRO A 162 -17.23 -0.98 13.43
CA PRO A 162 -18.44 -0.14 13.36
C PRO A 162 -19.07 -0.11 11.97
N ALA A 163 -18.24 -0.01 10.92
CA ALA A 163 -18.70 -0.03 9.53
C ALA A 163 -19.44 -1.31 9.12
N ARG A 164 -19.35 -2.38 9.94
CA ARG A 164 -20.02 -3.67 9.72
C ARG A 164 -21.05 -4.02 10.78
N GLY A 165 -21.10 -3.26 11.88
CA GLY A 165 -21.99 -3.49 13.01
C GLY A 165 -21.76 -4.81 13.75
N ARG A 166 -20.57 -5.44 13.61
CA ARG A 166 -20.29 -6.74 14.20
C ARG A 166 -18.82 -6.93 14.62
N ILE A 167 -18.60 -7.97 15.45
CA ILE A 167 -17.25 -8.41 15.82
C ILE A 167 -16.66 -9.22 14.67
N GLU A 168 -15.41 -8.88 14.31
CA GLU A 168 -14.60 -9.60 13.34
C GLU A 168 -13.34 -10.16 14.01
N ILE A 169 -12.82 -11.25 13.46
CA ILE A 169 -11.49 -11.73 13.83
C ILE A 169 -10.49 -11.05 12.90
N VAL A 170 -9.61 -10.26 13.51
CA VAL A 170 -8.54 -9.54 12.82
C VAL A 170 -7.23 -10.23 13.12
N GLU A 171 -6.52 -10.63 12.08
CA GLU A 171 -5.15 -11.16 12.16
C GLU A 171 -4.15 -10.04 11.86
N THR A 172 -3.09 -9.99 12.66
CA THR A 172 -1.97 -9.07 12.43
C THR A 172 -0.83 -9.82 11.77
N HIS A 173 -0.28 -9.23 10.74
CA HIS A 173 0.91 -9.68 10.03
C HIS A 173 1.99 -8.62 10.14
N GLY A 174 3.23 -9.04 10.30
CA GLY A 174 4.39 -8.16 10.40
C GLY A 174 5.54 -8.62 9.53
N LEU A 175 6.36 -7.68 9.13
CA LEU A 175 7.62 -7.89 8.43
C LEU A 175 8.64 -6.93 9.02
N LEU A 176 9.76 -7.45 9.46
CA LEU A 176 10.89 -6.66 9.95
C LEU A 176 11.86 -6.36 8.80
N ARG A 177 12.56 -5.24 8.91
CA ARG A 177 13.54 -4.82 7.90
C ARG A 177 14.57 -5.89 7.57
N TRP A 178 15.18 -6.48 8.59
CA TRP A 178 16.20 -7.51 8.41
C TRP A 178 15.67 -8.79 7.74
N GLU A 179 14.39 -9.17 8.00
CA GLU A 179 13.74 -10.30 7.33
C GLU A 179 13.57 -10.03 5.85
N TRP A 180 13.13 -8.81 5.52
CA TRP A 180 12.95 -8.37 4.14
C TRP A 180 14.28 -8.29 3.38
N GLU A 181 15.34 -7.78 4.01
CA GLU A 181 16.70 -7.73 3.44
C GLU A 181 17.23 -9.14 3.15
N THR A 182 17.13 -10.07 4.12
CA THR A 182 17.52 -11.49 3.95
C THR A 182 16.75 -12.18 2.82
N GLN A 183 15.44 -11.96 2.70
CA GLN A 183 14.64 -12.53 1.60
C GLN A 183 15.11 -12.04 0.23
N ARG A 184 15.49 -10.77 0.12
CA ARG A 184 15.98 -10.18 -1.13
C ARG A 184 17.35 -10.72 -1.53
N GLU A 185 18.25 -10.89 -0.59
CA GLU A 185 19.54 -11.53 -0.82
C GLU A 185 19.37 -12.96 -1.34
N GLN A 186 18.50 -13.74 -0.72
CA GLN A 186 18.18 -15.10 -1.17
C GLN A 186 17.56 -15.17 -2.57
N GLN A 187 16.86 -14.13 -2.99
CA GLN A 187 16.29 -14.00 -4.34
C GLN A 187 17.26 -13.42 -5.39
N GLY A 188 18.51 -13.12 -5.00
CA GLY A 188 19.51 -12.52 -5.88
C GLY A 188 19.20 -11.06 -6.26
N ILE A 189 18.36 -10.39 -5.48
CA ILE A 189 18.01 -8.99 -5.69
C ILE A 189 18.93 -8.13 -4.84
N ASP A 190 20.11 -7.77 -5.37
CA ASP A 190 21.11 -6.94 -4.68
C ASP A 190 20.56 -5.56 -4.32
N PRO A 191 20.54 -5.17 -3.04
CA PRO A 191 20.15 -3.82 -2.61
C PRO A 191 21.11 -2.73 -3.12
N ALA A 192 22.38 -3.05 -3.41
CA ALA A 192 23.39 -2.08 -3.85
C ALA A 192 23.29 -1.73 -5.35
N ALA A 193 22.75 -2.60 -6.19
CA ALA A 193 22.72 -2.39 -7.66
C ALA A 193 21.86 -1.21 -8.12
N ARG A 194 20.93 -0.71 -7.31
CA ARG A 194 20.09 0.45 -7.65
C ARG A 194 20.73 1.80 -7.31
N SER A 195 21.65 1.86 -6.36
CA SER A 195 22.38 3.11 -6.02
C SER A 195 23.30 3.55 -7.15
N LEU A 196 23.80 2.63 -7.97
CA LEU A 196 24.69 2.93 -9.10
C LEU A 196 23.92 3.42 -10.34
N ALA A 197 22.72 2.93 -10.59
CA ALA A 197 21.89 3.36 -11.72
C ALA A 197 21.36 4.81 -11.57
N GLU A 198 21.07 5.23 -10.32
CA GLU A 198 20.63 6.61 -10.04
C GLU A 198 21.79 7.63 -10.14
N SER A 199 23.04 7.19 -9.91
CA SER A 199 24.22 8.06 -10.04
C SER A 199 24.66 8.30 -11.48
N GLU A 200 24.33 7.43 -12.42
CA GLU A 200 24.67 7.58 -13.83
C GLU A 200 23.68 8.45 -14.62
N PHE A 201 22.40 8.49 -14.20
CA PHE A 201 21.40 9.37 -14.84
C PHE A 201 21.44 10.82 -14.35
N GLY A 202 22.16 11.12 -13.27
CA GLY A 202 22.31 12.47 -12.73
C GLY A 202 23.47 13.28 -13.30
N ARG A 203 24.24 12.77 -14.25
CA ARG A 203 25.42 13.45 -14.85
C ARG A 203 25.26 13.83 -16.33
N ALA A 204 24.07 13.72 -16.90
CA ALA A 204 23.79 14.15 -18.28
C ALA A 204 22.65 15.16 -18.28
N ALA A 205 22.90 16.36 -17.78
CA ALA A 205 22.17 17.60 -18.05
C ALA A 205 23.09 18.79 -17.83
#